data_58b5a2a8c9f85c72572cb82d7218d0fb
#
_entry.id   58b5a2a8c9f85c72572cb82d7218d0fb
#
_cell.length_a   1.000
_cell.length_b   1.000
_cell.length_c   1.000
_cell.angle_alpha   90.00
_cell.angle_beta   90.00
_cell.angle_gamma   90.00
#
_symmetry.space_group_name_H-M   'P 1'
#
loop_
_entity.id
_entity.type
_entity.pdbx_description
1 polymer ?
#
loop_
_entity_poly.entity_id
_entity_poly.type
_entity_poly.pdbx_seq_one_letter_code
_entity_poly.pdbx_strand_id
1 'polypeptide(L)' 'MSASQWCIGIDVSQATLDVAVYPSQEHWQVANDAAGIAELVERVVALAPYRVVLEATGSS' A
#
# COMPACT_ATOMS: atom_id res chain seq x y z
N MET A 1 -5.87 5.89 -23.48
CA MET A 1 -6.00 5.97 -22.40
C MET A 1 -4.92 5.79 -21.64
N SER A 2 -4.68 6.33 -20.80
CA SER A 2 -3.62 6.20 -20.11
C SER A 2 -3.72 5.25 -19.20
N ALA A 3 -2.98 4.38 -19.18
CA ALA A 3 -3.04 3.35 -18.30
C ALA A 3 -2.23 3.51 -17.13
N SER A 4 -1.72 4.62 -16.89
CA SER A 4 -0.80 4.63 -15.82
C SER A 4 -1.35 5.24 -14.60
N GLN A 5 -2.62 5.29 -14.40
CA GLN A 5 -3.13 5.88 -13.19
C GLN A 5 -3.38 4.81 -12.16
N TRP A 6 -2.32 4.35 -11.54
CA TRP A 6 -2.44 3.40 -10.48
C TRP A 6 -2.70 4.11 -9.18
N CYS A 7 -3.51 3.52 -8.35
CA CYS A 7 -3.70 4.02 -6.99
C CYS A 7 -3.36 2.92 -6.02
N ILE A 8 -2.71 3.26 -4.94
CA ILE A 8 -2.38 2.29 -3.90
C ILE A 8 -3.07 2.74 -2.62
N GLY A 9 -3.85 1.86 -2.03
CA GLY A 9 -4.47 2.10 -0.74
C GLY A 9 -3.78 1.27 0.31
N ILE A 10 -3.42 1.86 1.43
CA ILE A 10 -2.75 1.16 2.50
C ILE A 10 -3.56 1.35 3.75
N ASP A 11 -4.00 0.22 4.32
CA ASP A 11 -4.81 0.21 5.51
C ASP A 11 -3.88 -0.14 6.67
N VAL A 12 -3.69 0.78 7.58
CA VAL A 12 -2.69 0.64 8.63
C VAL A 12 -3.36 0.14 9.90
N SER A 13 -2.87 -0.96 10.42
CA SER A 13 -3.33 -1.43 11.71
C SER A 13 -2.14 -1.61 12.62
N GLN A 14 -2.38 -2.04 13.85
CA GLN A 14 -1.30 -2.10 14.80
C GLN A 14 -0.20 -3.04 14.39
N ALA A 15 -0.55 -4.18 13.89
CA ALA A 15 0.44 -5.22 13.61
C ALA A 15 0.77 -5.37 12.14
N THR A 16 -0.09 -4.88 11.25
CA THR A 16 0.10 -5.16 9.83
C THR A 16 -0.33 -3.97 8.99
N LEU A 17 0.12 -3.98 7.76
CA LEU A 17 -0.27 -3.01 6.75
C LEU A 17 -0.87 -3.80 5.59
N ASP A 18 -2.11 -3.50 5.26
CA ASP A 18 -2.77 -4.14 4.13
C ASP A 18 -2.67 -3.21 2.93
N VAL A 19 -2.14 -3.70 1.85
CA VAL A 19 -1.86 -2.89 0.68
C VAL A 19 -2.73 -3.37 -0.47
N ALA A 20 -3.40 -2.45 -1.13
CA ALA A 20 -4.21 -2.79 -2.30
C ALA A 20 -3.83 -1.88 -3.46
N VAL A 21 -3.77 -2.43 -4.63
CA VAL A 21 -3.41 -1.71 -5.84
C VAL A 21 -4.60 -1.72 -6.77
N TYR A 22 -4.96 -0.56 -7.29
CA TYR A 22 -6.10 -0.43 -8.19
C TYR A 22 -5.62 0.16 -9.51
N PRO A 23 -6.17 -0.21 -10.61
CA PRO A 23 -7.33 -1.08 -10.77
C PRO A 23 -7.03 -2.56 -10.85
N SER A 24 -5.78 -2.96 -10.71
CA SER A 24 -5.43 -4.35 -10.88
C SER A 24 -6.01 -5.22 -9.76
N GLN A 25 -6.38 -4.63 -8.66
CA GLN A 25 -6.98 -5.35 -7.53
C GLN A 25 -6.01 -6.32 -6.87
N GLU A 26 -4.73 -6.10 -7.05
CA GLU A 26 -3.75 -6.87 -6.33
C GLU A 26 -3.68 -6.37 -4.91
N HIS A 27 -3.45 -7.27 -3.98
CA HIS A 27 -3.25 -6.81 -2.62
C HIS A 27 -2.35 -7.79 -1.88
N TRP A 28 -1.71 -7.30 -0.87
CA TRP A 28 -0.86 -8.12 -0.02
C TRP A 28 -0.77 -7.45 1.34
N GLN A 29 -0.11 -8.13 2.27
CA GLN A 29 -0.01 -7.63 3.62
C GLN A 29 1.43 -7.72 4.06
N VAL A 30 1.90 -6.72 4.78
CA VAL A 30 3.24 -6.74 5.35
C VAL A 30 3.14 -6.43 6.82
N ALA A 31 4.17 -6.77 7.56
CA ALA A 31 4.19 -6.47 8.98
C ALA A 31 4.38 -4.96 9.19
N ASN A 32 3.80 -4.45 10.25
CA ASN A 32 3.95 -3.04 10.57
C ASN A 32 5.21 -2.88 11.41
N ASP A 33 6.36 -3.10 10.81
CA ASP A 33 7.63 -2.93 11.46
C ASP A 33 8.63 -2.45 10.43
N ALA A 34 9.86 -2.24 10.84
CA ALA A 34 10.86 -1.64 9.97
C ALA A 34 11.07 -2.46 8.71
N ALA A 35 11.13 -3.78 8.84
CA ALA A 35 11.36 -4.62 7.68
C ALA A 35 10.17 -4.61 6.73
N GLY A 36 8.96 -4.70 7.28
CA GLY A 36 7.77 -4.68 6.43
C GLY A 36 7.58 -3.35 5.73
N ILE A 37 7.85 -2.27 6.45
CA ILE A 37 7.72 -0.94 5.87
C ILE A 37 8.75 -0.75 4.77
N ALA A 38 9.97 -1.22 4.97
CA ALA A 38 11.00 -1.10 3.95
C ALA A 38 10.61 -1.85 2.69
N GLU A 39 10.06 -3.05 2.85
CA GLU A 39 9.61 -3.81 1.69
C GLU A 39 8.47 -3.10 0.98
N LEU A 40 7.54 -2.56 1.74
CA LEU A 40 6.43 -1.83 1.16
C LEU A 40 6.90 -0.62 0.36
N VAL A 41 7.83 0.13 0.93
CA VAL A 41 8.35 1.31 0.26
C VAL A 41 9.02 0.91 -1.06
N GLU A 42 9.79 -0.16 -1.05
CA GLU A 42 10.44 -0.60 -2.27
C GLU A 42 9.42 -0.95 -3.34
N ARG A 43 8.35 -1.62 -2.96
CA ARG A 43 7.32 -1.98 -3.92
C ARG A 43 6.59 -0.77 -4.45
N VAL A 44 6.29 0.18 -3.57
CA VAL A 44 5.58 1.39 -3.97
C VAL A 44 6.44 2.20 -4.94
N VAL A 45 7.72 2.32 -4.64
CA VAL A 45 8.60 3.06 -5.53
C VAL A 45 8.68 2.38 -6.89
N ALA A 46 8.75 1.05 -6.90
CA ALA A 46 8.83 0.33 -8.16
C ALA A 46 7.56 0.48 -8.99
N LEU A 47 6.40 0.57 -8.34
CA LEU A 47 5.16 0.72 -9.08
C LEU A 47 4.93 2.14 -9.57
N ALA A 48 5.57 3.10 -8.96
CA ALA A 48 5.44 4.50 -9.33
C ALA A 48 3.98 4.90 -9.47
N PRO A 49 3.17 4.76 -8.41
CA PRO A 49 1.75 4.98 -8.53
C PRO A 49 1.41 6.45 -8.73
N TYR A 50 0.26 6.67 -9.31
CA TYR A 50 -0.26 8.01 -9.45
C TYR A 50 -0.63 8.60 -8.10
N ARG A 51 -1.12 7.77 -7.19
CA ARG A 51 -1.58 8.25 -5.89
C ARG A 51 -1.44 7.13 -4.86
N VAL A 52 -1.09 7.50 -3.67
CA VAL A 52 -1.05 6.57 -2.54
C VAL A 52 -1.94 7.14 -1.45
N VAL A 53 -2.85 6.33 -0.96
CA VAL A 53 -3.78 6.73 0.10
C VAL A 53 -3.50 5.87 1.32
N LEU A 54 -3.30 6.52 2.46
CA LEU A 54 -3.07 5.82 3.71
C LEU A 54 -4.25 6.04 4.61
N GLU A 55 -4.75 4.97 5.20
CA GLU A 55 -5.85 5.08 6.16
C GLU A 55 -5.52 4.28 7.38
N ALA A 56 -5.78 4.85 8.53
CA ALA A 56 -5.57 4.12 9.77
C ALA A 56 -6.92 3.62 10.23
N THR A 57 -7.05 2.31 10.42
CA THR A 57 -8.24 1.81 10.92
C THR A 57 -8.13 1.63 12.35
N GLY A 58 -8.74 1.90 12.95
CA GLY A 58 -8.59 1.66 14.10
C GLY A 58 -8.71 2.06 15.06
N SER A 59 -8.80 2.12 15.49
CA SER A 59 -8.83 2.30 16.32
C SER A 59 -8.62 2.55 17.35
N SER A 60 -8.66 2.74 17.93
CA SER A 60 -8.27 2.97 18.90
C SER A 60 -8.28 2.78 19.69
#